data_07b17241f11dba26125c4d5ddafd8282
#
_entry.id   07b17241f11dba26125c4d5ddafd8282
#
_cell.length_a   1.000
_cell.length_b   1.000
_cell.length_c   1.000
_cell.angle_alpha   90.00
_cell.angle_beta   90.00
_cell.angle_gamma   90.00
#
_symmetry.space_group_name_H-M   'P 1'
#
loop_
_entity.id
_entity.type
_entity.pdbx_description
1 polymer ?
#
loop_
_entity_poly.entity_id
_entity_poly.type
_entity_poly.pdbx_seq_one_letter_code
_entity_poly.pdbx_strand_id
1 'polypeptide(L)'
;MGVLLVATMVAMLVGPAAAVPAAAQDDQVIPTRFVVLHADWSLGPADVYINQDEVLSGFAYGQVSDWIAFEPGSVRVTITTDRSGLNYNSVAFDAVYPAPAGNDYSLIVTSPLVLGGVFDTSPIPDDGARVRIVQGAVSLRPVNVTANDKTVEFAEDLGYSSASDSTVVPAGTYDFDVTQAGTAETLLTAPGMVLEANTTYELVIMGQPGDANHPLELRPLADTTR
;
A
#
# COMPACT_ATOMS: atom_id res chain seq x y z
N MET A 1 55.66 54.34 51.47
CA MET A 1 55.16 54.68 50.17
C MET A 1 54.19 53.55 49.80
N GLY A 2 52.92 53.76 50.07
CA GLY A 2 51.87 52.77 49.79
C GLY A 2 51.16 53.15 48.52
N VAL A 3 51.06 52.20 47.58
CA VAL A 3 50.32 52.33 46.31
C VAL A 3 48.91 51.82 46.60
N LEU A 4 47.92 52.69 46.47
CA LEU A 4 46.52 52.38 46.61
C LEU A 4 45.99 51.85 45.26
N LEU A 5 45.60 50.55 45.16
CA LEU A 5 45.01 49.99 43.95
C LEU A 5 43.50 50.18 44.04
N VAL A 6 42.94 51.03 43.15
CA VAL A 6 41.51 51.24 43.00
C VAL A 6 40.98 50.19 42.06
N ALA A 7 40.20 49.21 42.54
CA ALA A 7 39.51 48.26 41.76
C ALA A 7 38.16 48.86 41.29
N THR A 8 38.04 49.07 39.96
CA THR A 8 36.80 49.52 39.33
C THR A 8 35.93 48.28 39.06
N MET A 9 34.82 48.19 39.75
CA MET A 9 33.82 47.09 39.57
C MET A 9 32.89 47.50 38.44
N VAL A 10 33.02 46.82 37.29
CA VAL A 10 32.09 46.97 36.17
C VAL A 10 30.89 46.01 36.41
N ALA A 11 29.75 46.62 36.76
CA ALA A 11 28.49 45.89 36.86
C ALA A 11 27.95 45.60 35.45
N MET A 12 27.99 44.32 34.99
CA MET A 12 27.26 43.89 33.80
C MET A 12 25.77 43.79 34.13
N LEU A 13 24.96 44.64 33.49
CA LEU A 13 23.49 44.47 33.45
C LEU A 13 23.16 43.28 32.55
N VAL A 14 22.81 42.17 33.18
CA VAL A 14 22.17 41.05 32.46
C VAL A 14 20.70 41.43 32.30
N GLY A 15 20.32 41.85 31.10
CA GLY A 15 18.92 42.06 30.74
C GLY A 15 18.16 40.72 30.73
N PRO A 16 16.85 40.73 31.01
CA PRO A 16 16.07 39.51 30.94
C PRO A 16 16.08 38.98 29.50
N ALA A 17 16.55 37.72 29.31
CA ALA A 17 16.43 37.03 28.05
C ALA A 17 14.94 36.87 27.76
N ALA A 18 14.46 37.48 26.66
CA ALA A 18 13.12 37.22 26.16
C ALA A 18 13.01 35.75 25.82
N ALA A 19 12.12 35.03 26.49
CA ALA A 19 11.78 33.67 26.15
C ALA A 19 11.18 33.70 24.74
N VAL A 20 11.89 33.10 23.76
CA VAL A 20 11.32 32.82 22.45
C VAL A 20 10.20 31.79 22.68
N PRO A 21 8.95 32.12 22.31
CA PRO A 21 7.89 31.09 22.41
C PRO A 21 8.33 29.90 21.60
N ALA A 22 8.36 28.70 22.22
CA ALA A 22 8.51 27.48 21.51
C ALA A 22 7.38 27.44 20.44
N ALA A 23 7.75 27.44 19.17
CA ALA A 23 6.80 27.21 18.14
C ALA A 23 6.09 25.90 18.48
N ALA A 24 4.77 25.94 18.63
CA ALA A 24 3.98 24.74 18.74
C ALA A 24 4.34 23.91 17.51
N GLN A 25 5.00 22.77 17.72
CA GLN A 25 5.06 21.76 16.69
C GLN A 25 3.60 21.39 16.45
N ASP A 26 3.10 21.76 15.27
CA ASP A 26 1.85 21.28 14.76
C ASP A 26 2.06 19.76 14.65
N ASP A 27 1.54 19.00 15.61
CA ASP A 27 1.48 17.53 15.55
C ASP A 27 0.50 17.18 14.41
N GLN A 28 0.96 17.38 13.19
CA GLN A 28 0.23 16.94 12.01
C GLN A 28 0.12 15.43 12.13
N VAL A 29 -1.03 14.97 12.56
CA VAL A 29 -1.38 13.55 12.49
C VAL A 29 -1.33 13.18 11.02
N ILE A 30 -0.30 12.43 10.63
CA ILE A 30 -0.20 11.90 9.27
C ILE A 30 -1.36 10.93 9.12
N PRO A 31 -2.34 11.22 8.24
CA PRO A 31 -3.49 10.35 8.10
C PRO A 31 -3.05 8.96 7.61
N THR A 32 -3.72 7.95 8.08
CA THR A 32 -3.64 6.61 7.55
C THR A 32 -4.56 6.52 6.34
N ARG A 33 -4.14 5.82 5.29
CA ARG A 33 -4.91 5.73 4.04
C ARG A 33 -5.05 4.29 3.59
N PHE A 34 -6.14 4.00 2.89
CA PHE A 34 -6.33 2.78 2.11
C PHE A 34 -6.41 3.08 0.63
N VAL A 35 -5.91 2.15 -0.17
CA VAL A 35 -6.33 1.95 -1.57
C VAL A 35 -7.02 0.59 -1.67
N VAL A 36 -8.14 0.54 -2.38
CA VAL A 36 -8.93 -0.69 -2.53
C VAL A 36 -8.85 -1.16 -3.97
N LEU A 37 -8.60 -2.46 -4.18
CA LEU A 37 -8.72 -3.14 -5.47
C LEU A 37 -9.79 -4.22 -5.36
N HIS A 38 -10.76 -4.22 -6.28
CA HIS A 38 -11.71 -5.31 -6.41
C HIS A 38 -11.17 -6.37 -7.38
N ALA A 39 -10.64 -7.46 -6.85
CA ALA A 39 -10.02 -8.54 -7.61
C ALA A 39 -10.87 -9.83 -7.68
N ASP A 40 -12.11 -9.80 -7.15
CA ASP A 40 -13.05 -10.93 -7.18
C ASP A 40 -14.16 -10.74 -8.22
N TRP A 41 -13.98 -11.32 -9.39
CA TRP A 41 -15.00 -11.28 -10.46
C TRP A 41 -16.30 -12.01 -10.09
N SER A 42 -16.28 -12.94 -9.14
CA SER A 42 -17.44 -13.74 -8.75
C SER A 42 -18.38 -13.03 -7.77
N LEU A 43 -17.86 -12.01 -7.05
CA LEU A 43 -18.63 -11.28 -6.06
C LEU A 43 -19.64 -10.31 -6.68
N GLY A 44 -19.39 -9.85 -7.91
CA GLY A 44 -20.13 -8.74 -8.51
C GLY A 44 -19.77 -7.39 -7.89
N PRO A 45 -20.48 -6.30 -8.26
CA PRO A 45 -20.22 -4.99 -7.67
C PRO A 45 -20.50 -4.99 -6.17
N ALA A 46 -19.60 -4.41 -5.39
CA ALA A 46 -19.62 -4.39 -3.93
C ALA A 46 -19.65 -2.95 -3.38
N ASP A 47 -20.20 -2.79 -2.19
CA ASP A 47 -20.05 -1.57 -1.42
C ASP A 47 -19.04 -1.81 -0.30
N VAL A 48 -18.16 -0.84 -0.05
CA VAL A 48 -17.12 -0.91 0.98
C VAL A 48 -17.41 0.13 2.05
N TYR A 49 -17.39 -0.32 3.30
CA TYR A 49 -17.60 0.49 4.49
C TYR A 49 -16.36 0.49 5.38
N ILE A 50 -15.99 1.66 5.87
CA ILE A 50 -14.95 1.85 6.88
C ILE A 50 -15.60 2.40 8.13
N ASN A 51 -15.52 1.69 9.25
CA ASN A 51 -16.16 2.05 10.53
C ASN A 51 -17.67 2.36 10.38
N GLN A 52 -18.37 1.63 9.49
CA GLN A 52 -19.78 1.78 9.12
C GLN A 52 -20.10 2.94 8.15
N ASP A 53 -19.15 3.78 7.81
CA ASP A 53 -19.31 4.80 6.77
C ASP A 53 -19.08 4.19 5.39
N GLU A 54 -20.01 4.40 4.46
CA GLU A 54 -19.85 3.97 3.06
C GLU A 54 -18.79 4.82 2.37
N VAL A 55 -17.71 4.18 1.93
CA VAL A 55 -16.59 4.85 1.26
C VAL A 55 -16.54 4.54 -0.24
N LEU A 56 -17.04 3.38 -0.66
CA LEU A 56 -17.18 3.00 -2.07
C LEU A 56 -18.53 2.34 -2.27
N SER A 57 -19.24 2.70 -3.36
CA SER A 57 -20.53 2.13 -3.72
C SER A 57 -20.52 1.59 -5.14
N GLY A 58 -21.07 0.39 -5.32
CA GLY A 58 -21.12 -0.30 -6.60
C GLY A 58 -19.75 -0.53 -7.22
N PHE A 59 -18.73 -0.73 -6.40
CA PHE A 59 -17.35 -0.92 -6.78
C PHE A 59 -17.17 -2.24 -7.51
N ALA A 60 -16.81 -2.18 -8.79
CA ALA A 60 -16.83 -3.33 -9.68
C ALA A 60 -15.44 -3.99 -9.81
N TYR A 61 -15.44 -5.24 -10.26
CA TYR A 61 -14.21 -5.98 -10.57
C TYR A 61 -13.25 -5.17 -11.44
N GLY A 62 -11.98 -5.20 -11.10
CA GLY A 62 -10.88 -4.50 -11.78
C GLY A 62 -10.75 -3.02 -11.42
N GLN A 63 -11.69 -2.45 -10.66
CA GLN A 63 -11.56 -1.06 -10.20
C GLN A 63 -10.54 -0.95 -9.06
N VAL A 64 -9.80 0.17 -9.10
CA VAL A 64 -8.90 0.63 -8.03
C VAL A 64 -9.48 1.94 -7.53
N SER A 65 -9.60 2.10 -6.22
CA SER A 65 -10.07 3.35 -5.62
C SER A 65 -8.98 4.43 -5.63
N ASP A 66 -9.40 5.68 -5.42
CA ASP A 66 -8.50 6.69 -4.89
C ASP A 66 -8.05 6.32 -3.46
N TRP A 67 -7.03 7.01 -2.95
CA TRP A 67 -6.60 6.87 -1.57
C TRP A 67 -7.67 7.41 -0.61
N ILE A 68 -8.16 6.56 0.29
CA ILE A 68 -9.18 6.88 1.28
C ILE A 68 -8.51 7.11 2.63
N ALA A 69 -8.50 8.35 3.08
CA ALA A 69 -7.94 8.72 4.39
C ALA A 69 -8.95 8.43 5.51
N PHE A 70 -8.44 8.00 6.66
CA PHE A 70 -9.24 7.78 7.86
C PHE A 70 -8.40 7.99 9.13
N GLU A 71 -9.08 8.08 10.27
CA GLU A 71 -8.44 8.23 11.56
C GLU A 71 -7.70 6.94 11.98
N PRO A 72 -6.42 7.03 12.38
CA PRO A 72 -5.66 5.86 12.80
C PRO A 72 -6.27 5.21 14.06
N GLY A 73 -6.08 3.89 14.18
CA GLY A 73 -6.57 3.12 15.31
C GLY A 73 -7.05 1.73 14.93
N SER A 74 -8.18 1.28 15.49
CA SER A 74 -8.86 0.07 15.06
C SER A 74 -9.86 0.41 13.99
N VAL A 75 -9.73 -0.20 12.82
CA VAL A 75 -10.58 0.05 11.66
C VAL A 75 -11.39 -1.18 11.32
N ARG A 76 -12.71 -1.05 11.26
CA ARG A 76 -13.60 -2.08 10.77
C ARG A 76 -13.81 -1.91 9.28
N VAL A 77 -13.52 -2.95 8.51
CA VAL A 77 -13.79 -3.02 7.08
C VAL A 77 -14.95 -3.97 6.87
N THR A 78 -16.01 -3.48 6.24
CA THR A 78 -17.18 -4.31 5.87
C THR A 78 -17.38 -4.19 4.36
N ILE A 79 -17.59 -5.33 3.69
CA ILE A 79 -17.89 -5.39 2.26
C ILE A 79 -19.23 -6.07 2.08
N THR A 80 -20.13 -5.44 1.34
CA THR A 80 -21.47 -5.98 1.04
C THR A 80 -21.67 -6.09 -0.47
N THR A 81 -22.55 -7.03 -0.86
CA THR A 81 -22.92 -7.24 -2.27
C THR A 81 -24.29 -6.66 -2.61
N ASP A 82 -24.97 -6.11 -1.63
CA ASP A 82 -26.29 -5.49 -1.79
C ASP A 82 -26.17 -3.98 -1.66
N ARG A 83 -26.54 -3.26 -2.72
CA ARG A 83 -26.53 -1.80 -2.79
C ARG A 83 -27.60 -1.11 -1.93
N SER A 84 -28.24 -1.83 -1.01
CA SER A 84 -29.29 -1.30 -0.13
C SER A 84 -28.75 -0.73 1.19
N GLY A 85 -27.46 -0.47 1.28
CA GLY A 85 -26.79 0.01 2.48
C GLY A 85 -26.24 -1.13 3.36
N LEU A 86 -25.77 -0.83 4.58
CA LEU A 86 -25.27 -1.82 5.52
C LEU A 86 -26.38 -2.82 5.92
N ASN A 87 -26.59 -3.81 5.06
CA ASN A 87 -27.47 -4.93 5.33
C ASN A 87 -26.63 -6.16 5.69
N TYR A 88 -26.64 -6.57 6.95
CA TYR A 88 -25.89 -7.72 7.43
C TYR A 88 -26.25 -9.05 6.76
N ASN A 89 -27.32 -9.13 5.99
CA ASN A 89 -27.67 -10.32 5.20
C ASN A 89 -26.86 -10.44 3.89
N SER A 90 -26.21 -9.37 3.47
CA SER A 90 -25.41 -9.31 2.25
C SER A 90 -23.92 -9.07 2.52
N VAL A 91 -23.47 -9.24 3.76
CA VAL A 91 -22.07 -9.10 4.15
C VAL A 91 -21.25 -10.23 3.53
N ALA A 92 -20.37 -9.88 2.61
CA ALA A 92 -19.38 -10.78 2.04
C ALA A 92 -18.13 -10.87 2.92
N PHE A 93 -17.79 -9.77 3.58
CA PHE A 93 -16.62 -9.70 4.45
C PHE A 93 -16.84 -8.67 5.57
N ASP A 94 -16.35 -8.99 6.77
CA ASP A 94 -16.37 -8.09 7.94
C ASP A 94 -15.22 -8.42 8.88
N ALA A 95 -14.31 -7.49 9.08
CA ALA A 95 -13.17 -7.67 9.98
C ALA A 95 -12.69 -6.34 10.57
N VAL A 96 -11.96 -6.44 11.67
CA VAL A 96 -11.32 -5.30 12.34
C VAL A 96 -9.80 -5.46 12.25
N TYR A 97 -9.13 -4.41 11.81
CA TYR A 97 -7.68 -4.36 11.67
C TYR A 97 -7.09 -3.26 12.55
N PRO A 98 -5.90 -3.48 13.15
CA PRO A 98 -5.11 -2.40 13.68
C PRO A 98 -4.54 -1.57 12.52
N ALA A 99 -4.74 -0.26 12.56
CA ALA A 99 -4.25 0.67 11.55
C ALA A 99 -3.52 1.84 12.22
N PRO A 100 -2.27 1.64 12.67
CA PRO A 100 -1.47 2.69 13.30
C PRO A 100 -1.24 3.87 12.36
N ALA A 101 -1.06 5.06 12.94
CA ALA A 101 -0.83 6.31 12.22
C ALA A 101 0.38 6.23 11.28
N GLY A 102 0.29 6.94 10.16
CA GLY A 102 1.40 7.12 9.23
C GLY A 102 1.67 5.95 8.28
N ASN A 103 0.81 4.91 8.29
CA ASN A 103 0.89 3.81 7.34
C ASN A 103 -0.13 3.97 6.22
N ASP A 104 0.24 3.48 5.05
CA ASP A 104 -0.61 3.33 3.90
C ASP A 104 -0.88 1.85 3.66
N TYR A 105 -2.14 1.51 3.36
CA TYR A 105 -2.62 0.14 3.27
C TYR A 105 -3.22 -0.16 1.91
N SER A 106 -3.11 -1.40 1.46
CA SER A 106 -3.93 -1.96 0.40
C SER A 106 -5.02 -2.86 0.98
N LEU A 107 -6.20 -2.84 0.37
CA LEU A 107 -7.26 -3.80 0.59
C LEU A 107 -7.60 -4.44 -0.76
N ILE A 108 -7.25 -5.70 -0.92
CA ILE A 108 -7.50 -6.43 -2.15
C ILE A 108 -8.65 -7.39 -1.90
N VAL A 109 -9.80 -7.10 -2.50
CA VAL A 109 -11.03 -7.91 -2.37
C VAL A 109 -10.88 -9.14 -3.25
N THR A 110 -10.77 -10.31 -2.63
CA THR A 110 -10.72 -11.63 -3.28
C THR A 110 -11.73 -12.57 -2.63
N SER A 111 -12.02 -13.73 -3.21
CA SER A 111 -12.94 -14.71 -2.61
C SER A 111 -12.18 -15.89 -2.01
N PRO A 112 -12.46 -16.31 -0.78
CA PRO A 112 -13.42 -15.75 0.18
C PRO A 112 -12.81 -14.71 1.15
N LEU A 113 -11.68 -14.11 0.80
CA LEU A 113 -10.85 -13.31 1.71
C LEU A 113 -10.74 -11.86 1.20
N VAL A 114 -10.39 -10.97 2.12
CA VAL A 114 -9.81 -9.67 1.78
C VAL A 114 -8.35 -9.70 2.21
N LEU A 115 -7.44 -9.48 1.26
CA LEU A 115 -6.03 -9.40 1.55
C LEU A 115 -5.70 -7.97 1.96
N GLY A 116 -5.20 -7.81 3.17
CA GLY A 116 -4.68 -6.54 3.66
C GLY A 116 -3.16 -6.49 3.50
N GLY A 117 -2.65 -5.42 2.91
CA GLY A 117 -1.22 -5.14 2.82
C GLY A 117 -0.87 -3.83 3.50
N VAL A 118 0.39 -3.68 3.90
CA VAL A 118 0.98 -2.41 4.33
C VAL A 118 2.04 -2.05 3.31
N PHE A 119 1.95 -0.86 2.73
CA PHE A 119 3.02 -0.36 1.87
C PHE A 119 4.27 -0.11 2.70
N ASP A 120 5.39 -0.61 2.22
CA ASP A 120 6.69 -0.35 2.85
C ASP A 120 7.14 1.08 2.48
N THR A 121 7.13 1.97 3.46
CA THR A 121 7.51 3.38 3.33
C THR A 121 8.98 3.64 3.67
N SER A 122 9.80 2.60 3.82
CA SER A 122 11.24 2.75 4.00
C SER A 122 11.86 3.53 2.82
N PRO A 123 12.95 4.28 3.02
CA PRO A 123 13.58 5.02 1.94
C PRO A 123 13.92 4.13 0.73
N ILE A 124 13.69 4.66 -0.47
CA ILE A 124 14.09 4.06 -1.75
C ILE A 124 15.22 4.94 -2.33
N PRO A 125 16.23 4.38 -3.03
CA PRO A 125 17.17 5.19 -3.80
C PRO A 125 16.44 6.12 -4.78
N ASP A 126 16.98 7.32 -5.04
CA ASP A 126 16.34 8.36 -5.86
C ASP A 126 15.92 7.90 -7.27
N ASP A 127 16.61 6.90 -7.81
CA ASP A 127 16.35 6.28 -9.11
C ASP A 127 15.67 4.91 -9.01
N GLY A 128 15.24 4.51 -7.81
CA GLY A 128 14.68 3.20 -7.52
C GLY A 128 13.15 3.19 -7.46
N ALA A 129 12.59 2.01 -7.66
CA ALA A 129 11.20 1.65 -7.36
C ALA A 129 11.21 0.41 -6.46
N ARG A 130 10.27 0.33 -5.53
CA ARG A 130 10.06 -0.86 -4.70
C ARG A 130 8.87 -1.63 -5.23
N VAL A 131 9.02 -2.94 -5.36
CA VAL A 131 7.98 -3.82 -5.90
C VAL A 131 7.75 -5.00 -4.99
N ARG A 132 6.49 -5.31 -4.71
CA ARG A 132 6.03 -6.52 -4.07
C ARG A 132 4.93 -7.16 -4.92
N ILE A 133 4.94 -8.47 -5.03
CA ILE A 133 3.91 -9.23 -5.74
C ILE A 133 2.87 -9.73 -4.74
N VAL A 134 1.59 -9.60 -5.08
CA VAL A 134 0.48 -10.17 -4.31
C VAL A 134 -0.28 -11.16 -5.19
N GLN A 135 -0.43 -12.40 -4.73
CA GLN A 135 -1.16 -13.44 -5.44
C GLN A 135 -2.64 -13.44 -5.02
N GLY A 136 -3.49 -12.75 -5.80
CA GLY A 136 -4.93 -12.60 -5.57
C GLY A 136 -5.81 -13.51 -6.44
N ALA A 137 -5.24 -14.24 -7.41
CA ALA A 137 -6.00 -15.13 -8.32
C ALA A 137 -6.24 -16.51 -7.69
N VAL A 138 -7.45 -16.73 -7.19
CA VAL A 138 -7.86 -17.95 -6.45
C VAL A 138 -7.65 -19.26 -7.20
N SER A 139 -7.69 -19.23 -8.53
CA SER A 139 -7.59 -20.42 -9.38
C SER A 139 -6.16 -20.86 -9.69
N LEU A 140 -5.16 -20.06 -9.33
CA LEU A 140 -3.78 -20.38 -9.63
C LEU A 140 -3.14 -21.27 -8.56
N ARG A 141 -2.31 -22.20 -9.05
CA ARG A 141 -1.30 -22.86 -8.23
C ARG A 141 -0.19 -21.85 -7.93
N PRO A 142 0.75 -22.18 -7.02
CA PRO A 142 1.88 -21.30 -6.77
C PRO A 142 2.60 -20.89 -8.05
N VAL A 143 3.05 -19.65 -8.10
CA VAL A 143 3.66 -19.01 -9.27
C VAL A 143 5.02 -18.42 -8.96
N ASN A 144 5.85 -18.30 -9.99
CA ASN A 144 7.05 -17.48 -9.97
C ASN A 144 6.79 -16.22 -10.79
N VAL A 145 7.34 -15.09 -10.37
CA VAL A 145 7.25 -13.81 -11.09
C VAL A 145 8.65 -13.29 -11.34
N THR A 146 8.96 -13.12 -12.61
CA THR A 146 10.24 -12.58 -13.07
C THR A 146 10.01 -11.43 -14.05
N ALA A 147 11.04 -10.66 -14.33
CA ALA A 147 10.99 -9.66 -15.39
C ALA A 147 12.27 -9.66 -16.22
N ASN A 148 12.17 -9.03 -17.41
CA ASN A 148 13.28 -8.77 -18.33
C ASN A 148 14.07 -10.05 -18.65
N ASP A 149 13.39 -11.02 -19.28
CA ASP A 149 13.98 -12.31 -19.64
C ASP A 149 14.55 -13.09 -18.42
N LYS A 150 13.86 -13.01 -17.29
CA LYS A 150 14.23 -13.67 -16.01
C LYS A 150 15.52 -13.15 -15.37
N THR A 151 15.93 -11.92 -15.72
CA THR A 151 17.10 -11.30 -15.09
C THR A 151 16.79 -10.71 -13.71
N VAL A 152 15.50 -10.44 -13.44
CA VAL A 152 15.02 -9.97 -12.14
C VAL A 152 13.95 -10.93 -11.63
N GLU A 153 14.10 -11.42 -10.41
CA GLU A 153 13.12 -12.26 -9.71
C GLU A 153 12.41 -11.45 -8.64
N PHE A 154 11.08 -11.49 -8.66
CA PHE A 154 10.22 -10.79 -7.70
C PHE A 154 9.48 -11.74 -6.76
N ALA A 155 9.22 -12.97 -7.20
CA ALA A 155 8.58 -13.98 -6.38
C ALA A 155 8.94 -15.38 -6.85
N GLU A 156 9.13 -16.30 -5.90
CA GLU A 156 9.29 -17.73 -6.12
C GLU A 156 8.24 -18.49 -5.29
N ASP A 157 7.60 -19.47 -5.91
CA ASP A 157 6.60 -20.38 -5.29
C ASP A 157 5.48 -19.64 -4.52
N LEU A 158 5.04 -18.49 -5.06
CA LEU A 158 4.06 -17.62 -4.42
C LEU A 158 2.66 -18.21 -4.50
N GLY A 159 2.13 -18.65 -3.36
CA GLY A 159 0.79 -19.22 -3.24
C GLY A 159 -0.33 -18.17 -3.20
N TYR A 160 -1.58 -18.64 -3.41
CA TYR A 160 -2.76 -17.80 -3.26
C TYR A 160 -2.82 -17.15 -1.88
N SER A 161 -3.31 -15.93 -1.82
CA SER A 161 -3.42 -15.09 -0.61
C SER A 161 -2.09 -14.77 0.09
N SER A 162 -0.99 -14.84 -0.65
CA SER A 162 0.35 -14.49 -0.17
C SER A 162 0.91 -13.27 -0.90
N ALA A 163 1.88 -12.65 -0.26
CA ALA A 163 2.69 -11.59 -0.86
C ALA A 163 4.17 -12.00 -0.80
N SER A 164 4.94 -11.58 -1.80
CA SER A 164 6.39 -11.73 -1.79
C SER A 164 7.05 -10.75 -0.82
N ASP A 165 8.34 -10.94 -0.56
CA ASP A 165 9.17 -9.87 -0.04
C ASP A 165 9.23 -8.71 -1.04
N SER A 166 9.56 -7.51 -0.53
CA SER A 166 9.75 -6.33 -1.39
C SER A 166 11.14 -6.34 -2.02
N THR A 167 11.21 -6.07 -3.31
CA THR A 167 12.45 -5.93 -4.08
C THR A 167 12.59 -4.50 -4.56
N VAL A 168 13.76 -3.88 -4.37
CA VAL A 168 14.08 -2.56 -4.93
C VAL A 168 14.83 -2.75 -6.25
N VAL A 169 14.32 -2.11 -7.29
CA VAL A 169 14.90 -2.16 -8.64
C VAL A 169 15.06 -0.73 -9.18
N PRO A 170 15.93 -0.48 -10.17
CA PRO A 170 15.96 0.80 -10.87
C PRO A 170 14.58 1.15 -11.46
N ALA A 171 14.20 2.43 -11.44
CA ALA A 171 13.04 2.89 -12.18
C ALA A 171 13.22 2.64 -13.67
N GLY A 172 12.14 2.26 -14.38
CA GLY A 172 12.23 1.92 -15.79
C GLY A 172 11.06 1.11 -16.30
N THR A 173 11.21 0.58 -17.49
CA THR A 173 10.19 -0.28 -18.10
C THR A 173 10.57 -1.74 -17.94
N TYR A 174 9.60 -2.55 -17.51
CA TYR A 174 9.77 -3.97 -17.22
C TYR A 174 8.75 -4.81 -17.99
N ASP A 175 9.21 -5.93 -18.51
CA ASP A 175 8.38 -6.97 -19.10
C ASP A 175 8.28 -8.10 -18.08
N PHE A 176 7.11 -8.24 -17.46
CA PHE A 176 6.87 -9.24 -16.42
C PHE A 176 6.36 -10.55 -17.02
N ASP A 177 6.88 -11.65 -16.51
CA ASP A 177 6.39 -13.00 -16.76
C ASP A 177 5.92 -13.65 -15.45
N VAL A 178 4.70 -14.18 -15.47
CA VAL A 178 4.16 -15.03 -14.41
C VAL A 178 4.18 -16.46 -14.93
N THR A 179 4.92 -17.35 -14.28
CA THR A 179 5.03 -18.76 -14.65
C THR A 179 4.52 -19.65 -13.53
N GLN A 180 4.00 -20.84 -13.86
CA GLN A 180 3.60 -21.81 -12.85
C GLN A 180 4.85 -22.37 -12.16
N ALA A 181 4.87 -22.33 -10.82
CA ALA A 181 5.97 -22.88 -10.04
C ALA A 181 6.20 -24.38 -10.34
N GLY A 182 7.47 -24.77 -10.40
CA GLY A 182 7.87 -26.13 -10.72
C GLY A 182 7.71 -26.54 -12.19
N THR A 183 7.32 -25.61 -13.06
CA THR A 183 7.19 -25.84 -14.52
C THR A 183 7.82 -24.70 -15.31
N ALA A 184 7.85 -24.83 -16.65
CA ALA A 184 8.25 -23.74 -17.54
C ALA A 184 7.04 -23.07 -18.22
N GLU A 185 5.82 -23.35 -17.75
CA GLU A 185 4.59 -22.81 -18.34
C GLU A 185 4.43 -21.34 -17.98
N THR A 186 4.42 -20.47 -18.99
CA THR A 186 4.09 -19.04 -18.82
C THR A 186 2.57 -18.89 -18.81
N LEU A 187 2.04 -18.35 -17.71
CA LEU A 187 0.62 -18.12 -17.50
C LEU A 187 0.20 -16.73 -17.96
N LEU A 188 1.10 -15.74 -17.80
CA LEU A 188 0.88 -14.36 -18.17
C LEU A 188 2.21 -13.71 -18.54
N THR A 189 2.19 -12.93 -19.62
CA THR A 189 3.22 -11.94 -19.93
C THR A 189 2.59 -10.54 -19.88
N ALA A 190 3.17 -9.64 -19.09
CA ALA A 190 2.73 -8.25 -18.95
C ALA A 190 3.87 -7.32 -19.39
N PRO A 191 3.94 -6.99 -20.70
CA PRO A 191 5.02 -6.19 -21.24
C PRO A 191 4.83 -4.70 -21.00
N GLY A 192 5.94 -3.97 -20.92
CA GLY A 192 5.96 -2.51 -20.95
C GLY A 192 5.45 -1.83 -19.67
N MET A 193 5.45 -2.52 -18.53
CA MET A 193 5.06 -1.91 -17.26
C MET A 193 6.11 -0.89 -16.81
N VAL A 194 5.69 0.36 -16.62
CA VAL A 194 6.56 1.43 -16.15
C VAL A 194 6.57 1.47 -14.62
N LEU A 195 7.75 1.35 -14.04
CA LEU A 195 8.01 1.55 -12.62
C LEU A 195 8.67 2.93 -12.45
N GLU A 196 7.96 3.86 -11.84
CA GLU A 196 8.45 5.22 -11.61
C GLU A 196 9.39 5.28 -10.41
N ALA A 197 10.34 6.22 -10.43
CA ALA A 197 11.24 6.45 -9.32
C ALA A 197 10.50 6.88 -8.06
N ASN A 198 11.05 6.55 -6.90
CA ASN A 198 10.49 6.89 -5.58
C ASN A 198 9.05 6.39 -5.37
N THR A 199 8.70 5.28 -6.00
CA THR A 199 7.35 4.71 -5.92
C THR A 199 7.40 3.28 -5.39
N THR A 200 6.50 2.97 -4.46
CA THR A 200 6.28 1.61 -3.99
C THR A 200 5.08 1.00 -4.72
N TYR A 201 5.26 -0.17 -5.28
CA TYR A 201 4.25 -0.91 -6.02
C TYR A 201 3.87 -2.20 -5.31
N GLU A 202 2.57 -2.48 -5.25
CA GLU A 202 2.04 -3.81 -5.12
C GLU A 202 1.48 -4.23 -6.47
N LEU A 203 2.08 -5.26 -7.08
CA LEU A 203 1.61 -5.83 -8.33
C LEU A 203 0.74 -7.04 -8.01
N VAL A 204 -0.56 -6.89 -8.21
CA VAL A 204 -1.56 -7.90 -7.86
C VAL A 204 -1.83 -8.79 -9.05
N ILE A 205 -1.59 -10.09 -8.90
CA ILE A 205 -2.03 -11.10 -9.87
C ILE A 205 -3.51 -11.37 -9.61
N MET A 206 -4.36 -11.11 -10.60
CA MET A 206 -5.80 -11.31 -10.51
C MET A 206 -6.38 -11.87 -11.80
N GLY A 207 -7.65 -12.29 -11.75
CA GLY A 207 -8.32 -12.90 -12.88
C GLY A 207 -8.19 -14.43 -12.93
N GLN A 208 -8.45 -15.01 -14.08
CA GLN A 208 -8.48 -16.47 -14.27
C GLN A 208 -7.84 -16.86 -15.61
N PRO A 209 -6.93 -17.84 -15.62
CA PRO A 209 -6.38 -18.36 -16.87
C PRO A 209 -7.47 -18.90 -17.79
N GLY A 210 -7.46 -18.47 -19.05
CA GLY A 210 -8.39 -18.94 -20.07
C GLY A 210 -9.81 -18.34 -20.02
N ASP A 211 -10.11 -17.47 -19.07
CA ASP A 211 -11.36 -16.70 -19.04
C ASP A 211 -11.20 -15.41 -19.85
N ALA A 212 -11.97 -15.29 -20.95
CA ALA A 212 -11.92 -14.12 -21.81
C ALA A 212 -12.57 -12.87 -21.19
N ASN A 213 -13.46 -13.04 -20.21
CA ASN A 213 -14.13 -11.93 -19.54
C ASN A 213 -13.32 -11.38 -18.35
N HIS A 214 -12.55 -12.26 -17.71
CA HIS A 214 -11.72 -11.94 -16.55
C HIS A 214 -10.33 -12.55 -16.75
N PRO A 215 -9.60 -12.11 -17.79
CA PRO A 215 -8.30 -12.69 -18.10
C PRO A 215 -7.33 -12.50 -16.95
N LEU A 216 -6.36 -13.39 -16.85
CA LEU A 216 -5.27 -13.24 -15.91
C LEU A 216 -4.52 -11.93 -16.23
N GLU A 217 -4.30 -11.11 -15.23
CA GLU A 217 -3.60 -9.83 -15.36
C GLU A 217 -2.73 -9.51 -14.14
N LEU A 218 -1.78 -8.61 -14.33
CA LEU A 218 -0.95 -8.04 -13.29
C LEU A 218 -1.36 -6.57 -13.10
N ARG A 219 -2.04 -6.28 -11.98
CA ARG A 219 -2.62 -4.96 -11.68
C ARG A 219 -1.73 -4.20 -10.70
N PRO A 220 -1.19 -3.02 -11.07
CA PRO A 220 -0.41 -2.22 -10.15
C PRO A 220 -1.31 -1.42 -9.19
N LEU A 221 -0.94 -1.42 -7.92
CA LEU A 221 -1.28 -0.43 -6.93
C LEU A 221 -0.01 0.34 -6.60
N ALA A 222 -0.03 1.66 -6.73
CA ALA A 222 1.14 2.49 -6.55
C ALA A 222 0.98 3.46 -5.39
N ASP A 223 2.01 3.59 -4.58
CA ASP A 223 2.15 4.64 -3.58
C ASP A 223 3.40 5.46 -3.91
N THR A 224 3.18 6.72 -4.28
CA THR A 224 4.26 7.69 -4.43
C THR A 224 4.66 8.14 -3.03
N THR A 225 5.85 7.77 -2.60
CA THR A 225 6.35 8.06 -1.25
C THR A 225 6.16 9.52 -0.85
N ARG A 226 5.82 9.70 0.42
CA ARG A 226 5.63 10.99 1.09
C ARG A 226 6.96 11.69 1.32
#